data_aa7d0bead5fff606ae98bd17b6ae94a7
#
_entry.id   aa7d0bead5fff606ae98bd17b6ae94a7
#
_cell.length_a   1.000
_cell.length_b   1.000
_cell.length_c   1.000
_cell.angle_alpha   90.00
_cell.angle_beta   90.00
_cell.angle_gamma   90.00
#
_symmetry.space_group_name_H-M   'P 1'
#
loop_
_entity.id
_entity.type
_entity.pdbx_description
1 polymer ?
#
loop_
_entity_poly.entity_id
_entity_poly.type
_entity_poly.pdbx_seq_one_letter_code
_entity_poly.pdbx_strand_id
1 'polypeptide(L)'
;MMRMFIAAIGLALVAGAPAYAHNAPAEVKAGVTKALADIGCTVDESDIEVDDGKYEADDVECKDGNYDMTLDKDFKITNKKKED
;
A
#
# COMPACT_ATOMS: atom_id res chain seq x y z
N MET A 1 -23.09 37.51 -4.20
CA MET A 1 -22.76 37.17 -4.03
C MET A 1 -22.11 36.20 -3.95
N MET A 2 -21.78 36.17 -3.87
CA MET A 2 -21.23 35.44 -3.68
C MET A 2 -20.59 34.43 -3.85
N ARG A 3 -20.53 34.33 -3.83
CA ARG A 3 -20.10 33.60 -3.84
C ARG A 3 -19.43 32.65 -4.05
N MET A 4 -19.33 32.62 -4.21
CA MET A 4 -18.89 31.95 -4.33
C MET A 4 -18.01 31.21 -4.35
N PHE A 5 -17.75 31.36 -4.26
CA PHE A 5 -17.01 30.91 -4.20
C PHE A 5 -16.42 30.02 -4.14
N ILE A 6 -16.49 29.98 -4.09
CA ILE A 6 -16.13 29.43 -3.81
C ILE A 6 -15.65 28.47 -3.98
N ALA A 7 -15.64 28.42 -4.14
CA ALA A 7 -15.30 27.70 -4.08
C ALA A 7 -14.60 26.86 -4.28
N ALA A 8 -14.46 26.98 -4.49
CA ALA A 8 -13.97 26.35 -4.52
C ALA A 8 -13.22 25.66 -4.43
N ILE A 9 -13.09 25.81 -4.35
CA ILE A 9 -12.56 25.33 -4.06
C ILE A 9 -12.09 24.34 -4.05
N GLY A 10 -12.04 24.22 -4.17
CA GLY A 10 -11.71 23.49 -3.92
C GLY A 10 -11.12 22.70 -4.34
N LEU A 11 -11.07 22.75 -4.67
CA LEU A 11 -10.68 22.09 -4.90
C LEU A 11 -9.85 21.42 -4.98
N ALA A 12 -9.73 21.56 -5.07
CA ALA A 12 -9.13 21.11 -5.03
C ALA A 12 -8.40 20.51 -5.04
N LEU A 13 -8.25 20.61 -5.14
CA LEU A 13 -7.75 20.20 -4.86
C LEU A 13 -7.34 19.26 -4.98
N VAL A 14 -7.49 19.25 -5.06
CA VAL A 14 -7.27 18.46 -4.99
C VAL A 14 -6.75 17.77 -5.48
N ALA A 15 -7.04 18.07 -5.66
CA ALA A 15 -6.56 17.35 -6.39
C ALA A 15 -5.25 16.79 -6.42
N GLY A 16 -4.47 17.29 -6.35
CA GLY A 16 -3.19 16.81 -6.48
C GLY A 16 -2.93 15.49 -5.90
N ALA A 17 -3.68 15.13 -5.03
CA ALA A 17 -3.46 13.95 -4.30
C ALA A 17 -3.18 12.72 -5.13
N PRO A 18 -3.81 12.56 -6.24
CA PRO A 18 -3.67 11.33 -6.98
C PRO A 18 -2.25 10.97 -7.38
N ALA A 19 -1.43 11.93 -7.43
CA ALA A 19 -0.08 11.65 -7.87
C ALA A 19 0.67 10.72 -6.95
N TYR A 20 0.10 10.43 -5.83
CA TYR A 20 0.84 9.67 -4.84
C TYR A 20 0.29 8.32 -4.61
N ALA A 21 -0.13 7.72 -5.67
CA ALA A 21 -0.74 6.43 -5.58
C ALA A 21 0.19 5.34 -5.07
N HIS A 22 1.46 5.61 -4.94
CA HIS A 22 2.36 4.58 -4.44
C HIS A 22 2.08 4.20 -3.01
N ASN A 23 1.56 5.14 -2.23
CA ASN A 23 1.26 4.81 -0.84
C ASN A 23 -0.03 4.02 -0.76
N ALA A 24 -0.01 2.97 0.02
CA ALA A 24 -1.19 2.15 0.19
C ALA A 24 -2.14 2.79 1.20
N PRO A 25 -3.45 2.67 0.97
CA PRO A 25 -4.42 3.09 1.98
C PRO A 25 -4.29 2.27 3.25
N ALA A 26 -4.79 2.82 4.35
CA ALA A 26 -4.66 2.16 5.64
C ALA A 26 -5.24 0.74 5.64
N GLU A 27 -6.37 0.54 4.98
CA GLU A 27 -6.98 -0.78 4.96
C GLU A 27 -6.15 -1.78 4.17
N VAL A 28 -5.45 -1.32 3.15
CA VAL A 28 -4.55 -2.19 2.40
C VAL A 28 -3.36 -2.55 3.27
N LYS A 29 -2.81 -1.58 3.97
CA LYS A 29 -1.69 -1.85 4.86
C LYS A 29 -2.07 -2.86 5.93
N ALA A 30 -3.25 -2.71 6.51
CA ALA A 30 -3.72 -3.65 7.51
C ALA A 30 -3.89 -5.04 6.95
N GLY A 31 -4.47 -5.14 5.75
CA GLY A 31 -4.67 -6.44 5.12
C GLY A 31 -3.38 -7.14 4.78
N VAL A 32 -2.43 -6.40 4.23
CA VAL A 32 -1.13 -6.97 3.89
C VAL A 32 -0.39 -7.42 5.16
N THR A 33 -0.38 -6.55 6.17
CA THR A 33 0.29 -6.85 7.42
C THR A 33 -0.28 -8.14 8.03
N LYS A 34 -1.59 -8.26 8.01
CA LYS A 34 -2.24 -9.44 8.57
C LYS A 34 -1.90 -10.69 7.77
N ALA A 35 -1.97 -10.59 6.46
CA ALA A 35 -1.66 -11.75 5.61
C ALA A 35 -0.24 -12.24 5.84
N LEU A 36 0.70 -11.30 6.02
CA LEU A 36 2.08 -11.68 6.25
C LEU A 36 2.27 -12.21 7.66
N ALA A 37 1.59 -11.64 8.63
CA ALA A 37 1.67 -12.14 10.00
C ALA A 37 1.17 -13.58 10.09
N ASP A 38 0.17 -13.92 9.30
CA ASP A 38 -0.38 -15.27 9.29
C ASP A 38 0.66 -16.33 8.88
N ILE A 39 1.67 -15.92 8.14
CA ILE A 39 2.73 -16.84 7.72
C ILE A 39 4.03 -16.59 8.47
N GLY A 40 3.97 -15.81 9.56
CA GLY A 40 5.13 -15.61 10.40
C GLY A 40 6.07 -14.52 9.92
N CYS A 41 5.59 -13.60 9.12
CA CYS A 41 6.42 -12.52 8.58
C CYS A 41 5.92 -11.19 9.06
N THR A 42 6.82 -10.20 9.06
CA THR A 42 6.46 -8.82 9.43
C THR A 42 6.97 -7.89 8.35
N VAL A 43 6.30 -6.75 8.23
CA VAL A 43 6.68 -5.73 7.26
C VAL A 43 6.37 -4.38 7.86
N ASP A 44 7.20 -3.40 7.55
CA ASP A 44 6.94 -2.02 7.93
C ASP A 44 5.86 -1.48 7.01
N GLU A 45 4.89 -0.77 7.58
CA GLU A 45 3.79 -0.24 6.77
C GLU A 45 4.28 0.69 5.67
N SER A 46 5.38 1.38 5.88
CA SER A 46 5.92 2.27 4.86
C SER A 46 6.47 1.52 3.66
N ASP A 47 6.66 0.23 3.77
CA ASP A 47 7.15 -0.59 2.68
C ASP A 47 6.03 -1.28 1.90
N ILE A 48 4.80 -0.91 2.17
CA ILE A 48 3.65 -1.48 1.48
C ILE A 48 3.14 -0.48 0.46
N GLU A 49 3.04 -0.90 -0.79
CA GLU A 49 2.64 -0.04 -1.90
C GLU A 49 1.56 -0.69 -2.73
N VAL A 50 0.81 0.14 -3.43
CA VAL A 50 -0.16 -0.32 -4.42
C VAL A 50 0.45 -0.08 -5.80
N ASP A 51 0.45 -1.09 -6.62
CA ASP A 51 1.02 -0.97 -7.95
C ASP A 51 0.16 -1.75 -8.94
N ASP A 52 -0.54 -1.01 -9.80
CA ASP A 52 -1.27 -1.61 -10.91
C ASP A 52 -2.22 -2.72 -10.46
N GLY A 53 -2.99 -2.44 -9.43
CA GLY A 53 -4.00 -3.38 -8.96
C GLY A 53 -3.47 -4.50 -8.09
N LYS A 54 -2.22 -4.43 -7.74
CA LYS A 54 -1.59 -5.40 -6.85
C LYS A 54 -1.00 -4.67 -5.66
N TYR A 55 -0.67 -5.44 -4.64
CA TYR A 55 -0.02 -4.87 -3.47
C TYR A 55 1.39 -5.42 -3.40
N GLU A 56 2.35 -4.55 -3.08
CA GLU A 56 3.73 -4.96 -2.94
C GLU A 56 4.22 -4.67 -1.55
N ALA A 57 4.95 -5.63 -0.99
CA ALA A 57 5.53 -5.49 0.33
C ALA A 57 7.03 -5.75 0.19
N ASP A 58 7.83 -4.72 0.44
CA ASP A 58 9.27 -4.83 0.34
C ASP A 58 9.88 -5.05 1.72
N ASP A 59 11.03 -5.69 1.74
CA ASP A 59 11.76 -5.88 3.00
C ASP A 59 10.92 -6.60 4.04
N VAL A 60 10.20 -7.62 3.63
CA VAL A 60 9.40 -8.42 4.53
C VAL A 60 10.35 -9.32 5.31
N GLU A 61 10.25 -9.29 6.64
CA GLU A 61 11.10 -10.12 7.49
C GLU A 61 10.37 -11.37 7.89
N CYS A 62 10.92 -12.49 7.49
CA CYS A 62 10.39 -13.79 7.81
C CYS A 62 11.43 -14.57 8.62
N LYS A 63 11.05 -15.72 9.14
CA LYS A 63 11.99 -16.49 9.96
C LYS A 63 13.21 -16.92 9.19
N ASP A 64 13.06 -17.18 7.90
CA ASP A 64 14.15 -17.69 7.09
C ASP A 64 14.79 -16.64 6.18
N GLY A 65 14.50 -15.38 6.41
CA GLY A 65 15.14 -14.33 5.66
C GLY A 65 14.20 -13.22 5.28
N ASN A 66 14.69 -12.31 4.47
CA ASN A 66 13.92 -11.18 4.00
C ASN A 66 13.43 -11.41 2.60
N TYR A 67 12.25 -10.91 2.30
CA TYR A 67 11.62 -11.14 1.01
C TYR A 67 10.96 -9.88 0.49
N ASP A 68 10.84 -9.83 -0.84
CA ASP A 68 9.91 -8.92 -1.49
C ASP A 68 8.73 -9.76 -1.93
N MET A 69 7.54 -9.32 -1.59
CA MET A 69 6.35 -10.10 -1.88
C MET A 69 5.32 -9.29 -2.64
N THR A 70 4.58 -9.97 -3.49
CA THR A 70 3.45 -9.37 -4.20
C THR A 70 2.19 -10.10 -3.79
N LEU A 71 1.13 -9.33 -3.53
CA LEU A 71 -0.15 -9.89 -3.15
C LEU A 71 -1.21 -9.38 -4.13
N ASP A 72 -2.23 -10.19 -4.34
CA ASP A 72 -3.35 -9.74 -5.17
C ASP A 72 -4.34 -8.97 -4.31
N LYS A 73 -5.43 -8.53 -4.93
CA LYS A 73 -6.42 -7.72 -4.23
C LYS A 73 -7.12 -8.45 -3.10
N ASP A 74 -7.04 -9.75 -3.09
CA ASP A 74 -7.61 -10.56 -2.02
C ASP A 74 -6.58 -10.87 -0.95
N PHE A 75 -5.44 -10.18 -0.99
CA PHE A 75 -4.36 -10.36 -0.03
C PHE A 75 -3.72 -11.73 -0.08
N LYS A 76 -3.76 -12.36 -1.25
CA LYS A 76 -3.07 -13.63 -1.44
C LYS A 76 -1.69 -13.36 -2.01
N ILE A 77 -0.71 -14.06 -1.47
CA ILE A 77 0.66 -13.91 -1.95
C ILE A 77 0.79 -14.60 -3.29
N THR A 78 1.12 -13.83 -4.32
CA THR A 78 1.26 -14.36 -5.68
C THR A 78 2.71 -14.48 -6.11
N ASN A 79 3.59 -13.78 -5.41
CA ASN A 79 5.01 -13.86 -5.73
C ASN A 79 5.82 -13.59 -4.48
N LYS A 80 6.92 -14.29 -4.34
CA LYS A 80 7.76 -14.19 -3.16
C LYS A 80 9.20 -14.33 -3.61
N LYS A 81 9.96 -13.29 -3.45
CA LYS A 81 11.34 -13.25 -3.91
C LYS A 81 12.26 -12.99 -2.73
N LYS A 82 13.18 -13.88 -2.48
CA LYS A 82 14.09 -13.72 -1.36
C LYS A 82 15.15 -12.67 -1.69
N GLU A 83 15.40 -11.82 -0.72
CA GLU A 83 16.46 -10.82 -0.85
C GLU A 83 17.75 -11.38 -0.31
N ASP A 84 18.81 -10.88 -0.90
CA ASP A 84 20.15 -11.28 -0.44
C ASP A 84 20.62 -10.51 0.74
#